data_70c027ae5a2eca2c56e95f488c1df549
#
_entry.id   70c027ae5a2eca2c56e95f488c1df549
#
_cell.length_a   1.000
_cell.length_b   1.000
_cell.length_c   1.000
_cell.angle_alpha   90.00
_cell.angle_beta   90.00
_cell.angle_gamma   90.00
#
_symmetry.space_group_name_H-M   'P 1'
#
loop_
_entity.id
_entity.type
_entity.pdbx_description
1 polymer ?
#
loop_
_entity_poly.entity_id
_entity_poly.type
_entity_poly.pdbx_seq_one_letter_code
_entity_poly.pdbx_strand_id
1 'polypeptide(L)'
;LGGMGSGFCNNKQELKELAENAFSYSSQILVEESLKGWKEIEFEVIRDKNDHCFTVASMENFDPLGIHTGESIVVAPTCSLDEKELTLLQELSKKTIRHLGIVGECNIQYAFNSETDDYRVIEVNARLSRSSALASKATGYPLAFVAAKLALGYTLDQIGEMNTPN
;
A
#
# COMPACT_ATOMS: atom_id res chain seq x y z
N LEU A 1 16.94 -3.27 -8.81
CA LEU A 1 17.31 -2.85 -10.15
C LEU A 1 16.85 -3.88 -11.17
N GLY A 2 15.55 -3.87 -11.54
CA GLY A 2 15.02 -4.65 -12.65
C GLY A 2 14.90 -6.16 -12.46
N GLY A 3 14.95 -6.69 -11.24
CA GLY A 3 14.72 -8.11 -10.96
C GLY A 3 15.80 -9.07 -11.46
N MET A 4 16.94 -8.56 -11.87
CA MET A 4 18.05 -9.39 -12.36
C MET A 4 18.60 -10.26 -11.23
N GLY A 5 18.59 -11.58 -11.40
CA GLY A 5 18.96 -12.55 -10.37
C GLY A 5 17.82 -12.91 -9.38
N SER A 6 16.63 -12.33 -9.52
CA SER A 6 15.46 -12.69 -8.73
C SER A 6 14.72 -13.87 -9.35
N GLY A 7 14.00 -14.65 -8.52
CA GLY A 7 13.17 -15.74 -8.98
C GLY A 7 12.48 -16.46 -7.84
N PHE A 8 11.61 -17.40 -8.20
CA PHE A 8 10.92 -18.26 -7.25
C PHE A 8 11.63 -19.61 -7.15
N CYS A 9 11.67 -20.17 -5.94
CA CYS A 9 12.25 -21.48 -5.66
C CYS A 9 11.20 -22.33 -4.95
N ASN A 10 11.00 -23.55 -5.43
CA ASN A 10 10.04 -24.49 -4.86
C ASN A 10 10.72 -25.51 -3.90
N ASN A 11 12.04 -25.56 -3.92
CA ASN A 11 12.84 -26.46 -3.11
C ASN A 11 14.23 -25.90 -2.83
N LYS A 12 14.96 -26.57 -1.93
CA LYS A 12 16.29 -26.16 -1.49
C LYS A 12 17.34 -26.16 -2.60
N GLN A 13 17.23 -27.06 -3.57
CA GLN A 13 18.18 -27.14 -4.69
C GLN A 13 18.03 -25.95 -5.62
N GLU A 14 16.79 -25.62 -6.01
CA GLU A 14 16.49 -24.42 -6.81
C GLU A 14 16.93 -23.14 -6.11
N LEU A 15 16.69 -23.03 -4.79
CA LEU A 15 17.15 -21.89 -4.01
C LEU A 15 18.67 -21.73 -4.07
N LYS A 16 19.41 -22.84 -3.95
CA LYS A 16 20.87 -22.80 -4.00
C LYS A 16 21.38 -22.31 -5.36
N GLU A 17 20.85 -22.86 -6.44
CA GLU A 17 21.23 -22.49 -7.81
C GLU A 17 20.92 -21.02 -8.11
N LEU A 18 19.73 -20.55 -7.71
CA LEU A 18 19.32 -19.15 -7.89
C LEU A 18 20.17 -18.21 -7.02
N ALA A 19 20.46 -18.59 -5.79
CA ALA A 19 21.31 -17.81 -4.90
C ALA A 19 22.75 -17.69 -5.42
N GLU A 20 23.34 -18.79 -5.90
CA GLU A 20 24.69 -18.78 -6.53
C GLU A 20 24.74 -17.83 -7.73
N ASN A 21 23.70 -17.84 -8.56
CA ASN A 21 23.58 -16.89 -9.68
C ASN A 21 23.45 -15.45 -9.17
N ALA A 22 22.57 -15.19 -8.21
CA ALA A 22 22.36 -13.85 -7.66
C ALA A 22 23.60 -13.27 -6.97
N PHE A 23 24.39 -14.11 -6.29
CA PHE A 23 25.67 -13.71 -5.69
C PHE A 23 26.75 -13.32 -6.72
N SER A 24 26.59 -13.68 -7.99
CA SER A 24 27.49 -13.17 -9.02
C SER A 24 27.30 -11.67 -9.32
N TYR A 25 26.13 -11.10 -8.93
CA TYR A 25 25.77 -9.69 -9.16
C TYR A 25 25.75 -8.86 -7.87
N SER A 26 25.56 -9.48 -6.70
CA SER A 26 25.42 -8.79 -5.43
C SER A 26 26.10 -9.57 -4.31
N SER A 27 26.70 -8.88 -3.36
CA SER A 27 27.27 -9.50 -2.14
C SER A 27 26.20 -9.94 -1.13
N GLN A 28 24.95 -9.51 -1.30
CA GLN A 28 23.83 -9.81 -0.43
C GLN A 28 22.58 -10.13 -1.26
N ILE A 29 21.79 -11.08 -0.80
CA ILE A 29 20.50 -11.44 -1.37
C ILE A 29 19.46 -11.45 -0.27
N LEU A 30 18.20 -11.18 -0.64
CA LEU A 30 17.04 -11.33 0.21
C LEU A 30 16.32 -12.62 -0.16
N VAL A 31 15.98 -13.43 0.85
CA VAL A 31 15.15 -14.62 0.69
C VAL A 31 13.87 -14.39 1.47
N GLU A 32 12.74 -14.44 0.78
CA GLU A 32 11.44 -14.10 1.31
C GLU A 32 10.44 -15.24 1.15
N GLU A 33 9.37 -15.21 1.95
CA GLU A 33 8.20 -16.06 1.76
C GLU A 33 7.57 -15.75 0.39
N SER A 34 7.21 -16.80 -0.36
CA SER A 34 6.48 -16.61 -1.61
C SER A 34 5.02 -16.31 -1.34
N LEU A 35 4.54 -15.16 -1.80
CA LEU A 35 3.14 -14.75 -1.69
C LEU A 35 2.41 -14.89 -3.05
N LYS A 36 2.90 -15.78 -3.91
CA LYS A 36 2.29 -16.03 -5.22
C LYS A 36 0.84 -16.49 -5.05
N GLY A 37 -0.07 -15.82 -5.76
CA GLY A 37 -1.51 -16.10 -5.72
C GLY A 37 -2.29 -15.30 -4.67
N TRP A 38 -1.59 -14.53 -3.82
CA TRP A 38 -2.24 -13.58 -2.91
C TRP A 38 -2.70 -12.34 -3.67
N LYS A 39 -3.74 -11.69 -3.16
CA LYS A 39 -4.24 -10.42 -3.70
C LYS A 39 -3.32 -9.28 -3.28
N GLU A 40 -3.12 -8.30 -4.14
CA GLU A 40 -2.46 -7.05 -3.79
C GLU A 40 -3.51 -5.97 -3.53
N ILE A 41 -3.58 -5.51 -2.28
CA ILE A 41 -4.55 -4.53 -1.80
C ILE A 41 -3.81 -3.31 -1.29
N GLU A 42 -4.25 -2.13 -1.69
CA GLU A 42 -3.66 -0.87 -1.26
C GLU A 42 -4.69 0.03 -0.58
N PHE A 43 -4.22 0.81 0.39
CA PHE A 43 -5.01 1.85 1.03
C PHE A 43 -4.28 3.18 1.01
N GLU A 44 -4.99 4.22 0.61
CA GLU A 44 -4.57 5.60 0.83
C GLU A 44 -5.17 6.07 2.15
N VAL A 45 -4.30 6.43 3.09
CA VAL A 45 -4.67 6.79 4.46
C VAL A 45 -4.16 8.18 4.76
N ILE A 46 -4.97 8.99 5.42
CA ILE A 46 -4.55 10.30 5.93
C ILE A 46 -4.71 10.36 7.45
N ARG A 47 -3.80 11.10 8.08
CA ARG A 47 -3.83 11.36 9.51
C ARG A 47 -3.31 12.75 9.80
N ASP A 48 -4.01 13.50 10.66
CA ASP A 48 -3.56 14.79 11.15
C ASP A 48 -2.81 14.69 12.50
N LYS A 49 -2.29 15.82 12.97
CA LYS A 49 -1.58 15.92 14.25
C LYS A 49 -2.47 15.66 15.49
N ASN A 50 -3.78 15.76 15.34
CA ASN A 50 -4.76 15.50 16.41
C ASN A 50 -5.26 14.05 16.41
N ASP A 51 -4.65 13.18 15.59
CA ASP A 51 -5.00 11.77 15.41
C ASP A 51 -6.35 11.52 14.69
N HIS A 52 -6.92 12.53 14.03
CA HIS A 52 -8.00 12.26 13.08
C HIS A 52 -7.40 11.49 11.90
N CYS A 53 -7.90 10.26 11.71
CA CYS A 53 -7.32 9.30 10.77
C CYS A 53 -8.41 8.51 10.06
N PHE A 54 -8.35 8.45 8.73
CA PHE A 54 -9.25 7.62 7.92
C PHE A 54 -8.61 7.16 6.61
N THR A 55 -9.20 6.11 6.03
CA THR A 55 -8.85 5.62 4.71
C THR A 55 -9.64 6.38 3.66
N VAL A 56 -8.93 6.99 2.72
CA VAL A 56 -9.55 7.77 1.61
C VAL A 56 -10.01 6.86 0.50
N ALA A 57 -9.22 5.84 0.20
CA ALA A 57 -9.50 4.87 -0.86
C ALA A 57 -8.94 3.50 -0.49
N SER A 58 -9.63 2.47 -0.97
CA SER A 58 -9.10 1.13 -1.13
C SER A 58 -8.91 0.84 -2.61
N MET A 59 -7.84 0.16 -2.96
CA MET A 59 -7.52 -0.20 -4.33
C MET A 59 -7.05 -1.65 -4.39
N GLU A 60 -7.32 -2.28 -5.51
CA GLU A 60 -6.94 -3.66 -5.76
C GLU A 60 -6.17 -3.76 -7.07
N ASN A 61 -5.06 -4.45 -7.04
CA ASN A 61 -4.21 -4.74 -8.18
C ASN A 61 -4.62 -6.09 -8.78
N PHE A 62 -5.03 -6.10 -10.06
CA PHE A 62 -5.45 -7.33 -10.73
C PHE A 62 -4.30 -8.16 -11.27
N ASP A 63 -3.16 -7.55 -11.48
CA ASP A 63 -1.98 -8.25 -11.92
C ASP A 63 -1.34 -9.05 -10.77
N PRO A 64 -0.56 -10.09 -11.08
CA PRO A 64 0.12 -10.87 -10.04
C PRO A 64 0.96 -10.01 -9.11
N LEU A 65 0.95 -10.35 -7.83
CA LEU A 65 1.74 -9.67 -6.80
C LEU A 65 3.21 -9.52 -7.22
N GLY A 66 3.73 -8.29 -7.09
CA GLY A 66 5.09 -7.92 -7.48
C GLY A 66 5.19 -7.19 -8.82
N ILE A 67 4.10 -7.02 -9.55
CA ILE A 67 4.04 -6.09 -10.68
C ILE A 67 3.78 -4.69 -10.13
N HIS A 68 4.61 -3.72 -10.52
CA HIS A 68 4.51 -2.37 -9.99
C HIS A 68 3.15 -1.74 -10.30
N THR A 69 2.48 -1.18 -9.30
CA THR A 69 1.14 -0.54 -9.39
C THR A 69 1.00 0.43 -10.57
N GLY A 70 2.06 1.13 -10.95
CA GLY A 70 2.05 2.03 -12.11
C GLY A 70 2.04 1.34 -13.48
N GLU A 71 2.17 0.02 -13.53
CA GLU A 71 2.27 -0.80 -14.75
C GLU A 71 1.17 -1.87 -14.81
N SER A 72 0.29 -1.90 -13.79
CA SER A 72 -0.76 -2.89 -13.63
C SER A 72 -2.15 -2.27 -13.68
N ILE A 73 -3.17 -3.11 -13.86
CA ILE A 73 -4.58 -2.70 -13.77
C ILE A 73 -4.95 -2.58 -12.31
N VAL A 74 -5.31 -1.37 -11.91
CA VAL A 74 -5.75 -1.06 -10.54
C VAL A 74 -7.21 -0.62 -10.55
N VAL A 75 -8.00 -1.16 -9.63
CA VAL A 75 -9.41 -0.82 -9.45
C VAL A 75 -9.63 -0.16 -8.10
N ALA A 76 -10.42 0.89 -8.07
CA ALA A 76 -10.89 1.57 -6.86
C ALA A 76 -12.41 1.77 -6.92
N PRO A 77 -13.15 1.41 -5.86
CA PRO A 77 -12.71 0.68 -4.66
C PRO A 77 -12.34 -0.77 -4.95
N THR A 78 -11.73 -1.47 -3.96
CA THR A 78 -11.54 -2.94 -4.01
C THR A 78 -12.85 -3.64 -4.30
N CYS A 79 -12.82 -4.66 -5.16
CA CYS A 79 -14.03 -5.36 -5.59
C CYS A 79 -14.06 -6.84 -5.22
N SER A 80 -12.96 -7.41 -4.77
CA SER A 80 -12.84 -8.82 -4.42
C SER A 80 -12.79 -9.10 -2.91
N LEU A 81 -12.81 -8.06 -2.08
CA LEU A 81 -12.87 -8.18 -0.62
C LEU A 81 -14.32 -8.14 -0.15
N ASP A 82 -14.64 -8.98 0.83
CA ASP A 82 -15.88 -8.85 1.58
C ASP A 82 -15.80 -7.70 2.62
N GLU A 83 -16.92 -7.39 3.28
CA GLU A 83 -17.00 -6.29 4.25
C GLU A 83 -16.09 -6.52 5.47
N LYS A 84 -15.93 -7.77 5.91
CA LYS A 84 -15.08 -8.14 7.05
C LYS A 84 -13.61 -7.97 6.70
N GLU A 85 -13.20 -8.48 5.54
CA GLU A 85 -11.83 -8.36 5.01
C GLU A 85 -11.45 -6.89 4.81
N LEU A 86 -12.36 -6.11 4.20
CA LEU A 86 -12.16 -4.68 3.98
C LEU A 86 -12.00 -3.93 5.31
N THR A 87 -12.87 -4.19 6.28
CA THR A 87 -12.81 -3.56 7.61
C THR A 87 -11.52 -3.91 8.33
N LEU A 88 -11.11 -5.18 8.30
CA LEU A 88 -9.84 -5.64 8.88
C LEU A 88 -8.67 -4.83 8.35
N LEU A 89 -8.51 -4.77 7.03
CA LEU A 89 -7.38 -4.10 6.40
C LEU A 89 -7.42 -2.57 6.59
N GLN A 90 -8.60 -1.97 6.63
CA GLN A 90 -8.77 -0.54 6.97
C GLN A 90 -8.29 -0.23 8.39
N GLU A 91 -8.69 -1.02 9.37
CA GLU A 91 -8.26 -0.82 10.77
C GLU A 91 -6.76 -1.08 10.94
N LEU A 92 -6.21 -2.08 10.27
CA LEU A 92 -4.77 -2.32 10.23
C LEU A 92 -4.01 -1.14 9.63
N SER A 93 -4.54 -0.55 8.56
CA SER A 93 -3.94 0.62 7.92
C SER A 93 -3.90 1.83 8.84
N LYS A 94 -5.00 2.13 9.54
CA LYS A 94 -5.05 3.18 10.57
C LYS A 94 -4.10 2.90 11.73
N LYS A 95 -4.01 1.64 12.18
CA LYS A 95 -3.09 1.23 13.23
C LYS A 95 -1.64 1.40 12.80
N THR A 96 -1.31 1.05 11.57
CA THR A 96 0.04 1.16 11.01
C THR A 96 0.50 2.61 10.95
N ILE A 97 -0.31 3.52 10.39
CA ILE A 97 0.05 4.94 10.28
C ILE A 97 0.23 5.59 11.66
N ARG A 98 -0.60 5.20 12.65
CA ARG A 98 -0.46 5.65 14.05
C ARG A 98 0.81 5.13 14.68
N HIS A 99 1.10 3.84 14.53
CA HIS A 99 2.28 3.21 15.10
C HIS A 99 3.58 3.83 14.59
N LEU A 100 3.62 4.16 13.30
CA LEU A 100 4.77 4.83 12.68
C LEU A 100 4.82 6.34 12.95
N GLY A 101 3.81 6.91 13.61
CA GLY A 101 3.75 8.34 13.93
C GLY A 101 3.63 9.25 12.71
N ILE A 102 3.15 8.73 11.59
CA ILE A 102 3.02 9.48 10.34
C ILE A 102 1.90 10.52 10.49
N VAL A 103 2.19 11.77 10.12
CA VAL A 103 1.21 12.85 9.93
C VAL A 103 1.26 13.25 8.46
N GLY A 104 0.11 13.21 7.81
CA GLY A 104 -0.01 13.44 6.37
C GLY A 104 -0.68 12.28 5.66
N GLU A 105 -0.29 12.04 4.44
CA GLU A 105 -0.77 10.97 3.58
C GLU A 105 0.21 9.79 3.60
N CYS A 106 -0.35 8.59 3.50
CA CYS A 106 0.42 7.35 3.48
C CYS A 106 -0.29 6.29 2.62
N ASN A 107 0.44 5.72 1.67
CA ASN A 107 0.03 4.52 0.96
C ASN A 107 0.53 3.28 1.69
N ILE A 108 -0.35 2.32 1.92
CA ILE A 108 -0.03 1.03 2.55
C ILE A 108 -0.46 -0.09 1.62
N GLN A 109 0.47 -0.99 1.31
CA GLN A 109 0.26 -2.12 0.42
C GLN A 109 0.28 -3.43 1.20
N TYR A 110 -0.70 -4.27 0.92
CA TYR A 110 -0.87 -5.60 1.53
C TYR A 110 -0.86 -6.69 0.48
N ALA A 111 -0.24 -7.81 0.80
CA ALA A 111 -0.61 -9.09 0.25
C ALA A 111 -1.68 -9.71 1.16
N PHE A 112 -2.78 -10.15 0.59
CA PHE A 112 -3.91 -10.70 1.31
C PHE A 112 -4.35 -12.05 0.74
N ASN A 113 -4.54 -13.04 1.62
CA ASN A 113 -5.04 -14.35 1.28
C ASN A 113 -6.47 -14.52 1.82
N SER A 114 -7.47 -14.45 0.94
CA SER A 114 -8.88 -14.59 1.33
C SER A 114 -9.29 -16.00 1.75
N GLU A 115 -8.45 -17.03 1.51
CA GLU A 115 -8.76 -18.40 1.96
C GLU A 115 -8.46 -18.58 3.45
N THR A 116 -7.49 -17.83 3.97
CA THR A 116 -7.00 -17.97 5.35
C THR A 116 -7.16 -16.73 6.21
N ASP A 117 -7.62 -15.61 5.64
CA ASP A 117 -7.61 -14.26 6.24
C ASP A 117 -6.19 -13.78 6.64
N ASP A 118 -5.14 -14.43 6.10
CA ASP A 118 -3.77 -14.03 6.34
C ASP A 118 -3.38 -12.80 5.52
N TYR A 119 -2.53 -11.96 6.10
CA TYR A 119 -2.00 -10.78 5.40
C TYR A 119 -0.53 -10.54 5.69
N ARG A 120 0.13 -9.84 4.78
CA ARG A 120 1.47 -9.28 4.95
C ARG A 120 1.46 -7.82 4.54
N VAL A 121 2.09 -6.97 5.32
CA VAL A 121 2.38 -5.60 4.89
C VAL A 121 3.58 -5.67 3.96
N ILE A 122 3.39 -5.28 2.72
CA ILE A 122 4.44 -5.31 1.69
C ILE A 122 5.27 -4.03 1.75
N GLU A 123 4.58 -2.89 1.77
CA GLU A 123 5.23 -1.59 1.73
C GLU A 123 4.38 -0.53 2.43
N VAL A 124 5.06 0.44 3.03
CA VAL A 124 4.45 1.63 3.64
C VAL A 124 5.16 2.86 3.07
N ASN A 125 4.46 3.62 2.28
CA ASN A 125 4.98 4.83 1.63
C ASN A 125 4.39 6.07 2.30
N ALA A 126 5.15 6.71 3.20
CA ALA A 126 4.74 7.92 3.92
C ALA A 126 4.88 9.18 3.03
N ARG A 127 4.29 9.13 1.86
CA ARG A 127 4.34 10.18 0.84
C ARG A 127 3.26 9.97 -0.21
N LEU A 128 2.90 11.03 -0.92
CA LEU A 128 2.09 10.93 -2.14
C LEU A 128 2.78 10.03 -3.19
N SER A 129 1.99 9.27 -3.89
CA SER A 129 2.42 8.33 -4.94
C SER A 129 1.57 8.48 -6.20
N ARG A 130 1.84 7.65 -7.20
CA ARG A 130 0.98 7.57 -8.39
C ARG A 130 -0.42 7.08 -8.05
N SER A 131 -0.53 6.15 -7.10
CA SER A 131 -1.81 5.64 -6.59
C SER A 131 -2.64 6.73 -5.90
N SER A 132 -2.00 7.68 -5.20
CA SER A 132 -2.70 8.81 -4.58
C SER A 132 -3.42 9.70 -5.61
N ALA A 133 -2.83 9.87 -6.80
CA ALA A 133 -3.47 10.61 -7.90
C ALA A 133 -4.68 9.83 -8.46
N LEU A 134 -4.56 8.52 -8.61
CA LEU A 134 -5.65 7.63 -9.00
C LEU A 134 -6.79 7.65 -7.98
N ALA A 135 -6.46 7.49 -6.69
CA ALA A 135 -7.40 7.55 -5.58
C ALA A 135 -8.15 8.88 -5.54
N SER A 136 -7.43 10.00 -5.71
CA SER A 136 -8.05 11.33 -5.77
C SER A 136 -9.04 11.46 -6.92
N LYS A 137 -8.71 10.90 -8.08
CA LYS A 137 -9.60 10.91 -9.25
C LYS A 137 -10.82 10.02 -9.06
N ALA A 138 -10.65 8.84 -8.46
CA ALA A 138 -11.71 7.88 -8.22
C ALA A 138 -12.71 8.34 -7.15
N THR A 139 -12.21 8.95 -6.07
CA THR A 139 -13.03 9.36 -4.91
C THR A 139 -13.51 10.82 -4.98
N GLY A 140 -12.86 11.65 -5.79
CA GLY A 140 -13.06 13.11 -5.76
C GLY A 140 -12.35 13.80 -4.58
N TYR A 141 -11.66 13.05 -3.71
CA TYR A 141 -10.97 13.61 -2.55
C TYR A 141 -9.58 14.16 -2.94
N PRO A 142 -9.27 15.45 -2.68
CA PRO A 142 -8.06 16.09 -3.17
C PRO A 142 -6.84 15.76 -2.30
N LEU A 143 -6.33 14.53 -2.34
CA LEU A 143 -5.26 14.02 -1.48
C LEU A 143 -4.02 14.92 -1.47
N ALA A 144 -3.56 15.38 -2.64
CA ALA A 144 -2.36 16.22 -2.71
C ALA A 144 -2.54 17.56 -2.01
N PHE A 145 -3.71 18.19 -2.15
CA PHE A 145 -4.05 19.44 -1.46
C PHE A 145 -4.09 19.22 0.06
N VAL A 146 -4.79 18.18 0.50
CA VAL A 146 -4.92 17.84 1.93
C VAL A 146 -3.56 17.51 2.54
N ALA A 147 -2.76 16.67 1.88
CA ALA A 147 -1.41 16.33 2.36
C ALA A 147 -0.51 17.56 2.49
N ALA A 148 -0.56 18.50 1.54
CA ALA A 148 0.18 19.75 1.63
C ALA A 148 -0.27 20.62 2.82
N LYS A 149 -1.58 20.71 3.08
CA LYS A 149 -2.12 21.44 4.24
C LYS A 149 -1.71 20.78 5.56
N LEU A 150 -1.79 19.46 5.66
CA LEU A 150 -1.33 18.71 6.84
C LEU A 150 0.17 18.92 7.11
N ALA A 151 0.99 18.95 6.08
CA ALA A 151 2.43 19.23 6.19
C ALA A 151 2.71 20.66 6.69
N LEU A 152 1.83 21.61 6.41
CA LEU A 152 1.88 22.98 6.94
C LEU A 152 1.30 23.11 8.35
N GLY A 153 0.86 21.99 8.97
CA GLY A 153 0.36 21.94 10.33
C GLY A 153 -1.13 22.20 10.51
N TYR A 154 -1.92 22.28 9.43
CA TYR A 154 -3.38 22.31 9.52
C TYR A 154 -3.92 20.97 10.02
N THR A 155 -5.12 20.98 10.60
CA THR A 155 -5.87 19.77 10.96
C THR A 155 -6.91 19.47 9.88
N LEU A 156 -7.42 18.23 9.87
CA LEU A 156 -8.46 17.84 8.92
C LEU A 156 -9.74 18.66 9.09
N ASP A 157 -10.12 19.01 10.31
CA ASP A 157 -11.27 19.88 10.60
C ASP A 157 -11.08 21.27 9.94
N GLN A 158 -9.94 21.90 10.16
CA GLN A 158 -9.62 23.19 9.54
C GLN A 158 -9.62 23.15 8.00
N ILE A 159 -9.17 22.04 7.41
CA ILE A 159 -9.21 21.84 5.96
C ILE A 159 -10.65 21.68 5.47
N GLY A 160 -11.50 20.96 6.22
CA GLY A 160 -12.91 20.79 5.91
C GLY A 160 -13.67 22.14 5.91
N GLU A 161 -13.44 22.98 6.91
CA GLU A 161 -14.02 24.32 7.00
C GLU A 161 -13.64 25.23 5.81
N MET A 162 -12.39 25.12 5.30
CA MET A 162 -11.94 25.90 4.14
C MET A 162 -12.62 25.52 2.83
N ASN A 163 -13.15 24.30 2.73
CA ASN A 163 -13.76 23.78 1.52
C ASN A 163 -15.30 23.80 1.55
N THR A 164 -15.91 24.33 2.62
CA THR A 164 -17.36 24.52 2.68
C THR A 164 -17.71 25.77 1.87
N PRO A 165 -18.49 25.71 0.79
CA PRO A 165 -18.97 26.90 0.10
C PRO A 165 -19.82 27.73 1.07
N ASN A 166 -19.56 29.03 1.16
CA ASN A 166 -20.44 29.99 1.85
C ASN A 166 -21.78 30.08 1.11
#